data_c4104041a53d10aa06acd3d6f34d2bae
#
_entry.id   c4104041a53d10aa06acd3d6f34d2bae
#
_cell.length_a   1.000
_cell.length_b   1.000
_cell.length_c   1.000
_cell.angle_alpha   90.00
_cell.angle_beta   90.00
_cell.angle_gamma   90.00
#
_symmetry.space_group_name_H-M   'P 1'
#
loop_
_entity.id
_entity.type
_entity.pdbx_description
1 polymer ?
#
loop_
_entity_poly.entity_id
_entity_poly.type
_entity_poly.pdbx_seq_one_letter_code
_entity_poly.pdbx_strand_id
1 'polypeptide(L)'
;MKILHISDTHIGRASDFNKEALEGVLAETRKHKYDLVIHSGDVTQGGRRQEFEKAQKILSRVDIPLIALSGNHDARSGGLYLFEKYIGPLNGVREIGDAVIIHVNSAFEDSDQGRVGMVKFDIMRKALNNHSEKKIKIIALHHHTIPIPMAGRERNVLTNAGDILDLILKEDVDLVLSGHRHYPNIYQIENTVFINAGTVSATKTRYGDVNSYNIIEINESACKVRTIRLDGKVQGFSFLKRKKRIFSDFGVREFRAIHIANTLISDSRAFLKRNFMNAMDTIKKLNPDILVHCGGIAREGIAGDYDTAVSYMEELEVPVVYTPAGRDINYLGYYLFPTYFGSIDQRYSSENILFQGVCSAQYDSREGIVGPSQRKLLLKKLKTPEKTKAVFLHHNVLPIPHSREKGLLEDSGDLLRDLVDAEIDLVLTGTSSHPFAAQIGDTIVVNANSLSSVYQRSVFGNSFNIIDIYEGAIAVFEVNSLWGRRRLLGIWERNKRADDSRF
;
A
#
# COMPACT_ATOMS: atom_id res chain seq x y z
N MET A 1 22.00 -13.80 4.71
CA MET A 1 21.01 -14.63 5.40
C MET A 1 20.11 -15.32 4.39
N LYS A 2 19.83 -16.61 4.55
CA LYS A 2 18.96 -17.39 3.68
C LYS A 2 17.76 -17.94 4.46
N ILE A 3 16.54 -17.58 4.05
CA ILE A 3 15.29 -17.88 4.74
C ILE A 3 14.41 -18.76 3.86
N LEU A 4 13.84 -19.82 4.46
CA LEU A 4 12.69 -20.53 3.89
C LEU A 4 11.42 -19.90 4.45
N HIS A 5 10.61 -19.29 3.61
CA HIS A 5 9.35 -18.65 3.99
C HIS A 5 8.17 -19.47 3.50
N ILE A 6 7.40 -19.98 4.43
CA ILE A 6 6.18 -20.78 4.22
C ILE A 6 5.01 -20.11 4.94
N SER A 7 3.79 -20.41 4.53
CA SER A 7 2.56 -19.90 5.15
C SER A 7 1.37 -20.82 4.88
N ASP A 8 0.33 -20.62 5.68
CA ASP A 8 -1.00 -21.14 5.40
C ASP A 8 -1.00 -22.68 5.20
N THR A 9 -0.45 -23.41 6.17
CA THR A 9 -0.38 -24.88 6.13
C THR A 9 -1.73 -25.53 6.35
N HIS A 10 -2.63 -24.88 7.11
CA HIS A 10 -3.97 -25.34 7.42
C HIS A 10 -4.04 -26.81 7.85
N ILE A 11 -3.13 -27.21 8.73
CA ILE A 11 -3.06 -28.59 9.25
C ILE A 11 -4.37 -28.93 9.97
N GLY A 12 -5.13 -29.83 9.36
CA GLY A 12 -6.45 -30.22 9.81
C GLY A 12 -6.76 -31.67 9.39
N ARG A 13 -7.95 -31.89 8.81
CA ARG A 13 -8.34 -33.16 8.18
C ARG A 13 -7.57 -33.35 6.88
N ALA A 14 -7.57 -34.57 6.35
CA ALA A 14 -6.93 -34.85 5.06
C ALA A 14 -7.52 -34.09 3.88
N SER A 15 -8.77 -33.63 3.98
CA SER A 15 -9.43 -32.77 3.00
C SER A 15 -8.96 -31.31 3.02
N ASP A 16 -8.35 -30.86 4.12
CA ASP A 16 -8.04 -29.45 4.33
C ASP A 16 -6.64 -29.08 3.82
N PHE A 17 -5.70 -30.03 3.87
CA PHE A 17 -4.32 -29.80 3.46
C PHE A 17 -3.64 -31.01 2.84
N ASN A 18 -2.69 -30.73 1.95
CA ASN A 18 -1.82 -31.72 1.33
C ASN A 18 -0.59 -31.97 2.22
N LYS A 19 -0.60 -33.08 2.97
CA LYS A 19 0.48 -33.43 3.87
C LYS A 19 1.79 -33.71 3.14
N GLU A 20 1.74 -34.36 1.98
CA GLU A 20 2.93 -34.70 1.18
C GLU A 20 3.62 -33.46 0.65
N ALA A 21 2.85 -32.47 0.20
CA ALA A 21 3.37 -31.18 -0.21
C ALA A 21 4.13 -30.48 0.94
N LEU A 22 3.53 -30.43 2.13
CA LEU A 22 4.17 -29.84 3.30
C LEU A 22 5.45 -30.59 3.69
N GLU A 23 5.39 -31.92 3.80
CA GLU A 23 6.56 -32.72 4.17
C GLU A 23 7.68 -32.63 3.12
N GLY A 24 7.33 -32.52 1.83
CA GLY A 24 8.28 -32.29 0.74
C GLY A 24 9.01 -30.95 0.87
N VAL A 25 8.28 -29.88 1.19
CA VAL A 25 8.87 -28.55 1.40
C VAL A 25 9.74 -28.50 2.67
N LEU A 26 9.29 -29.11 3.77
CA LEU A 26 10.10 -29.19 4.98
C LEU A 26 11.38 -30.05 4.78
N ALA A 27 11.34 -31.04 3.91
CA ALA A 27 12.54 -31.83 3.55
C ALA A 27 13.60 -30.97 2.82
N GLU A 28 13.24 -29.85 2.18
CA GLU A 28 14.20 -28.91 1.57
C GLU A 28 15.18 -28.33 2.61
N THR A 29 14.76 -28.20 3.88
CA THR A 29 15.62 -27.73 4.98
C THR A 29 16.83 -28.66 5.23
N ARG A 30 16.71 -29.94 4.86
CA ARG A 30 17.77 -30.94 4.99
C ARG A 30 18.70 -31.00 3.76
N LYS A 31 18.17 -30.62 2.60
CA LYS A 31 18.93 -30.64 1.34
C LYS A 31 19.77 -29.39 1.14
N HIS A 32 19.31 -28.26 1.66
CA HIS A 32 19.91 -26.96 1.49
C HIS A 32 20.15 -26.26 2.82
N LYS A 33 21.24 -25.51 2.93
CA LYS A 33 21.55 -24.73 4.13
C LYS A 33 20.66 -23.49 4.17
N TYR A 34 19.79 -23.41 5.18
CA TYR A 34 19.02 -22.23 5.55
C TYR A 34 19.42 -21.76 6.95
N ASP A 35 19.34 -20.46 7.18
CA ASP A 35 19.61 -19.86 8.49
C ASP A 35 18.35 -19.85 9.37
N LEU A 36 17.16 -19.83 8.73
CA LEU A 36 15.87 -19.68 9.39
C LEU A 36 14.73 -20.21 8.52
N VAL A 37 13.72 -20.80 9.15
CA VAL A 37 12.38 -21.00 8.59
C VAL A 37 11.43 -19.99 9.22
N ILE A 38 10.64 -19.28 8.41
CA ILE A 38 9.54 -18.44 8.89
C ILE A 38 8.24 -19.02 8.34
N HIS A 39 7.32 -19.33 9.25
CA HIS A 39 5.94 -19.73 8.95
C HIS A 39 5.02 -18.56 9.30
N SER A 40 4.49 -17.86 8.31
CA SER A 40 3.74 -16.61 8.50
C SER A 40 2.25 -16.80 8.83
N GLY A 41 1.89 -17.88 9.54
CA GLY A 41 0.56 -18.05 10.15
C GLY A 41 -0.36 -19.03 9.43
N ASP A 42 -1.54 -19.24 10.02
CA ASP A 42 -2.50 -20.27 9.63
C ASP A 42 -1.87 -21.65 9.59
N VAL A 43 -1.25 -22.00 10.72
CA VAL A 43 -0.63 -23.31 10.95
C VAL A 43 -1.70 -24.40 10.98
N THR A 44 -2.83 -24.12 11.64
CA THR A 44 -3.96 -25.06 11.78
C THR A 44 -5.20 -24.59 11.00
N GLN A 45 -6.13 -25.50 10.73
CA GLN A 45 -7.36 -25.19 10.01
C GLN A 45 -8.43 -24.54 10.89
N GLY A 46 -8.52 -24.90 12.16
CA GLY A 46 -9.61 -24.48 13.03
C GLY A 46 -9.21 -24.18 14.48
N GLY A 47 -7.92 -24.04 14.78
CA GLY A 47 -7.42 -23.70 16.11
C GLY A 47 -7.68 -24.78 17.17
N ARG A 48 -7.90 -26.03 16.76
CA ARG A 48 -8.26 -27.12 17.67
C ARG A 48 -7.05 -27.83 18.24
N ARG A 49 -7.15 -28.32 19.46
CA ARG A 49 -6.05 -29.00 20.14
C ARG A 49 -5.40 -30.11 19.31
N GLN A 50 -6.21 -30.99 18.71
CA GLN A 50 -5.70 -32.10 17.89
C GLN A 50 -4.94 -31.64 16.66
N GLU A 51 -5.33 -30.49 16.10
CA GLU A 51 -4.65 -29.87 14.95
C GLU A 51 -3.29 -29.33 15.39
N PHE A 52 -3.20 -28.65 16.55
CA PHE A 52 -1.94 -28.18 17.11
C PHE A 52 -1.00 -29.31 17.50
N GLU A 53 -1.50 -30.38 18.10
CA GLU A 53 -0.69 -31.57 18.42
C GLU A 53 -0.09 -32.19 17.14
N LYS A 54 -0.89 -32.26 16.06
CA LYS A 54 -0.42 -32.70 14.74
C LYS A 54 0.60 -31.77 14.14
N ALA A 55 0.35 -30.44 14.20
CA ALA A 55 1.24 -29.39 13.70
C ALA A 55 2.60 -29.44 14.44
N GLN A 56 2.60 -29.51 15.75
CA GLN A 56 3.81 -29.66 16.56
C GLN A 56 4.65 -30.85 16.11
N LYS A 57 4.02 -32.03 15.91
CA LYS A 57 4.71 -33.24 15.45
C LYS A 57 5.33 -33.11 14.06
N ILE A 58 4.70 -32.31 13.16
CA ILE A 58 5.24 -32.07 11.82
C ILE A 58 6.37 -31.06 11.87
N LEU A 59 6.15 -29.91 12.54
CA LEU A 59 7.11 -28.79 12.58
C LEU A 59 8.34 -29.13 13.43
N SER A 60 8.25 -30.02 14.45
CA SER A 60 9.41 -30.46 15.24
C SER A 60 10.45 -31.28 14.45
N ARG A 61 10.15 -31.62 13.19
CA ARG A 61 11.11 -32.29 12.28
C ARG A 61 12.05 -31.30 11.56
N VAL A 62 11.85 -30.02 11.77
CA VAL A 62 12.73 -28.95 11.23
C VAL A 62 13.91 -28.78 12.16
N ASP A 63 15.11 -29.11 11.69
CA ASP A 63 16.34 -29.14 12.48
C ASP A 63 17.08 -27.77 12.57
N ILE A 64 16.49 -26.72 11.99
CA ILE A 64 17.04 -25.35 12.00
C ILE A 64 16.07 -24.40 12.72
N PRO A 65 16.52 -23.18 13.09
CA PRO A 65 15.64 -22.21 13.73
C PRO A 65 14.33 -22.02 12.97
N LEU A 66 13.22 -22.12 13.68
CA LEU A 66 11.86 -21.89 13.18
C LEU A 66 11.19 -20.78 13.97
N ILE A 67 10.59 -19.84 13.29
CA ILE A 67 9.65 -18.86 13.82
C ILE A 67 8.31 -19.12 13.17
N ALA A 68 7.30 -19.45 13.96
CA ALA A 68 5.93 -19.61 13.48
C ALA A 68 5.05 -18.52 14.08
N LEU A 69 4.19 -17.92 13.26
CA LEU A 69 3.20 -16.93 13.65
C LEU A 69 1.83 -17.59 13.74
N SER A 70 0.96 -17.00 14.57
CA SER A 70 -0.46 -17.35 14.54
C SER A 70 -1.18 -16.57 13.44
N GLY A 71 -2.09 -17.25 12.73
CA GLY A 71 -3.01 -16.63 11.79
C GLY A 71 -4.45 -16.59 12.35
N ASN A 72 -5.40 -16.13 11.54
CA ASN A 72 -6.81 -16.06 11.95
C ASN A 72 -7.44 -17.45 12.12
N HIS A 73 -7.00 -18.46 11.38
CA HIS A 73 -7.44 -19.84 11.58
C HIS A 73 -6.91 -20.44 12.89
N ASP A 74 -5.69 -20.10 13.28
CA ASP A 74 -5.11 -20.51 14.56
C ASP A 74 -5.81 -19.83 15.75
N ALA A 75 -6.40 -18.66 15.55
CA ALA A 75 -7.10 -17.89 16.57
C ALA A 75 -8.55 -18.36 16.81
N ARG A 76 -9.06 -19.27 15.99
CA ARG A 76 -10.42 -19.81 16.16
C ARG A 76 -10.53 -20.69 17.40
N SER A 77 -11.73 -20.71 17.99
CA SER A 77 -12.05 -21.60 19.11
C SER A 77 -11.12 -21.47 20.34
N GLY A 78 -10.66 -20.25 20.65
CA GLY A 78 -9.71 -20.01 21.74
C GLY A 78 -8.30 -20.54 21.45
N GLY A 79 -7.96 -20.69 20.17
CA GLY A 79 -6.75 -21.37 19.72
C GLY A 79 -5.46 -20.63 20.00
N LEU A 80 -5.46 -19.30 20.27
CA LEU A 80 -4.25 -18.54 20.59
C LEU A 80 -3.51 -19.11 21.83
N TYR A 81 -4.25 -19.52 22.87
CA TYR A 81 -3.65 -20.19 24.03
C TYR A 81 -3.01 -21.53 23.65
N LEU A 82 -3.66 -22.31 22.78
CA LEU A 82 -3.12 -23.58 22.29
C LEU A 82 -1.91 -23.34 21.39
N PHE A 83 -1.92 -22.30 20.59
CA PHE A 83 -0.76 -21.92 19.77
C PHE A 83 0.49 -21.71 20.64
N GLU A 84 0.39 -20.88 21.70
CA GLU A 84 1.52 -20.67 22.60
C GLU A 84 2.00 -21.95 23.27
N LYS A 85 1.07 -22.85 23.63
CA LYS A 85 1.39 -24.11 24.28
C LYS A 85 2.09 -25.12 23.38
N TYR A 86 1.71 -25.20 22.10
CA TYR A 86 2.16 -26.30 21.22
C TYR A 86 3.15 -25.82 20.13
N ILE A 87 3.09 -24.56 19.72
CA ILE A 87 3.87 -24.05 18.59
C ILE A 87 4.95 -23.06 19.08
N GLY A 88 4.58 -22.02 19.80
CA GLY A 88 5.53 -21.03 20.28
C GLY A 88 4.91 -19.68 20.61
N PRO A 89 5.72 -18.70 21.00
CA PRO A 89 5.24 -17.40 21.44
C PRO A 89 4.51 -16.64 20.32
N LEU A 90 3.41 -15.97 20.68
CA LEU A 90 2.61 -15.15 19.74
C LEU A 90 3.38 -13.91 19.24
N ASN A 91 4.28 -13.37 20.05
CA ASN A 91 5.10 -12.20 19.72
C ASN A 91 6.52 -12.43 20.22
N GLY A 92 7.49 -11.88 19.50
CA GLY A 92 8.87 -11.97 19.95
C GLY A 92 9.85 -11.20 19.06
N VAL A 93 11.07 -11.13 19.59
CA VAL A 93 12.24 -10.58 18.91
C VAL A 93 13.34 -11.64 18.92
N ARG A 94 13.93 -11.91 17.78
CA ARG A 94 15.01 -12.88 17.64
C ARG A 94 16.16 -12.31 16.83
N GLU A 95 17.36 -12.43 17.34
CA GLU A 95 18.59 -12.07 16.63
C GLU A 95 19.22 -13.31 15.98
N ILE A 96 19.64 -13.17 14.72
CA ILE A 96 20.41 -14.19 14.01
C ILE A 96 21.51 -13.47 13.22
N GLY A 97 22.74 -13.54 13.70
CA GLY A 97 23.85 -12.77 13.15
C GLY A 97 23.56 -11.27 13.16
N ASP A 98 23.69 -10.62 12.00
CA ASP A 98 23.42 -9.18 11.82
C ASP A 98 21.94 -8.86 11.59
N ALA A 99 21.05 -9.86 11.64
CA ALA A 99 19.63 -9.66 11.44
C ALA A 99 18.85 -9.66 12.78
N VAL A 100 17.84 -8.80 12.85
CA VAL A 100 16.79 -8.84 13.88
C VAL A 100 15.45 -9.19 13.22
N ILE A 101 14.76 -10.18 13.77
CA ILE A 101 13.45 -10.63 13.33
C ILE A 101 12.44 -10.31 14.42
N ILE A 102 11.45 -9.47 14.10
CA ILE A 102 10.36 -9.09 14.98
C ILE A 102 9.09 -9.77 14.45
N HIS A 103 8.52 -10.70 15.21
CA HIS A 103 7.27 -11.33 14.84
C HIS A 103 6.15 -10.92 15.78
N VAL A 104 4.99 -10.62 15.20
CA VAL A 104 3.85 -10.05 15.94
C VAL A 104 2.55 -10.72 15.51
N ASN A 105 1.79 -11.18 16.48
CA ASN A 105 0.43 -11.68 16.24
C ASN A 105 -0.49 -10.54 15.81
N SER A 106 -1.04 -10.65 14.61
CA SER A 106 -2.04 -9.76 14.05
C SER A 106 -3.48 -10.31 14.09
N ALA A 107 -3.64 -11.56 14.50
CA ALA A 107 -4.95 -12.24 14.57
C ALA A 107 -5.69 -11.94 15.88
N PHE A 108 -7.00 -12.05 15.83
CA PHE A 108 -7.93 -11.99 16.96
C PHE A 108 -8.76 -13.27 17.02
N GLU A 109 -9.25 -13.61 18.21
CA GLU A 109 -10.12 -14.75 18.36
C GLU A 109 -11.38 -14.61 17.50
N ASP A 110 -11.69 -15.66 16.78
CA ASP A 110 -12.88 -15.83 15.94
C ASP A 110 -13.12 -14.67 14.92
N SER A 111 -12.05 -14.06 14.43
CA SER A 111 -12.12 -12.99 13.42
C SER A 111 -11.14 -13.23 12.29
N ASP A 112 -11.59 -13.00 11.04
CA ASP A 112 -10.73 -13.04 9.87
C ASP A 112 -10.02 -11.68 9.62
N GLN A 113 -10.38 -10.63 10.38
CA GLN A 113 -9.72 -9.33 10.31
C GLN A 113 -8.45 -9.30 11.14
N GLY A 114 -7.41 -8.68 10.62
CA GLY A 114 -6.14 -8.49 11.31
C GLY A 114 -5.95 -7.07 11.86
N ARG A 115 -5.26 -6.96 12.99
CA ARG A 115 -4.83 -5.69 13.56
C ARG A 115 -3.59 -5.88 14.44
N VAL A 116 -2.68 -4.93 14.42
CA VAL A 116 -1.64 -4.78 15.46
C VAL A 116 -2.13 -3.75 16.47
N GLY A 117 -2.51 -4.20 17.67
CA GLY A 117 -2.97 -3.30 18.73
C GLY A 117 -1.84 -2.38 19.23
N MET A 118 -2.22 -1.27 19.91
CA MET A 118 -1.28 -0.23 20.34
C MET A 118 -0.10 -0.77 21.16
N VAL A 119 -0.34 -1.71 22.08
CA VAL A 119 0.73 -2.32 22.89
C VAL A 119 1.75 -3.05 22.02
N LYS A 120 1.27 -3.83 21.06
CA LYS A 120 2.15 -4.57 20.12
C LYS A 120 2.88 -3.62 19.19
N PHE A 121 2.22 -2.53 18.75
CA PHE A 121 2.83 -1.47 17.96
C PHE A 121 4.00 -0.82 18.71
N ASP A 122 3.81 -0.48 19.99
CA ASP A 122 4.87 0.08 20.83
C ASP A 122 6.02 -0.91 21.07
N ILE A 123 5.72 -2.21 21.20
CA ILE A 123 6.73 -3.26 21.29
C ILE A 123 7.56 -3.31 20.00
N MET A 124 6.92 -3.30 18.83
CA MET A 124 7.61 -3.27 17.54
C MET A 124 8.52 -2.07 17.41
N ARG A 125 8.01 -0.87 17.71
CA ARG A 125 8.78 0.39 17.66
C ARG A 125 9.99 0.35 18.59
N LYS A 126 9.80 -0.08 19.84
CA LYS A 126 10.91 -0.23 20.81
C LYS A 126 11.93 -1.25 20.34
N ALA A 127 11.49 -2.38 19.79
CA ALA A 127 12.38 -3.40 19.29
C ALA A 127 13.23 -2.89 18.11
N LEU A 128 12.63 -2.16 17.16
CA LEU A 128 13.34 -1.56 16.04
C LEU A 128 14.37 -0.52 16.52
N ASN A 129 13.99 0.34 17.46
CA ASN A 129 14.91 1.33 18.04
C ASN A 129 16.07 0.70 18.80
N ASN A 130 15.80 -0.34 19.60
CA ASN A 130 16.83 -1.05 20.38
C ASN A 130 17.81 -1.85 19.51
N HIS A 131 17.44 -2.12 18.25
CA HIS A 131 18.28 -2.85 17.28
C HIS A 131 18.57 -1.99 16.04
N SER A 132 18.67 -0.67 16.24
CA SER A 132 18.93 0.27 15.12
C SER A 132 20.26 0.00 14.42
N GLU A 133 21.25 -0.58 15.12
CA GLU A 133 22.57 -0.97 14.60
C GLU A 133 22.54 -2.25 13.73
N LYS A 134 21.46 -3.04 13.78
CA LYS A 134 21.35 -4.25 12.97
C LYS A 134 21.23 -3.89 11.49
N LYS A 135 21.99 -4.61 10.68
CA LYS A 135 22.10 -4.39 9.23
C LYS A 135 20.88 -4.91 8.45
N ILE A 136 20.15 -5.85 9.04
CA ILE A 136 18.95 -6.45 8.44
C ILE A 136 17.84 -6.46 9.48
N LYS A 137 16.74 -5.76 9.17
CA LYS A 137 15.54 -5.68 10.01
C LYS A 137 14.38 -6.38 9.30
N ILE A 138 13.81 -7.39 9.95
CA ILE A 138 12.72 -8.19 9.39
C ILE A 138 11.50 -8.11 10.30
N ILE A 139 10.34 -7.80 9.74
CA ILE A 139 9.04 -7.91 10.41
C ILE A 139 8.27 -9.07 9.81
N ALA A 140 7.69 -9.90 10.66
CA ALA A 140 6.80 -10.99 10.24
C ALA A 140 5.45 -10.88 10.95
N LEU A 141 4.37 -10.96 10.18
CA LEU A 141 2.99 -10.94 10.67
C LEU A 141 2.09 -11.69 9.68
N HIS A 142 0.96 -12.24 10.15
CA HIS A 142 0.12 -13.05 9.27
C HIS A 142 -0.65 -12.21 8.25
N HIS A 143 -1.41 -11.21 8.72
CA HIS A 143 -2.17 -10.33 7.82
C HIS A 143 -1.24 -9.30 7.18
N HIS A 144 -1.38 -9.07 5.90
CA HIS A 144 -0.48 -8.19 5.14
C HIS A 144 -0.79 -6.70 5.36
N THR A 145 0.23 -5.86 5.21
CA THR A 145 0.16 -4.40 5.38
C THR A 145 -0.16 -3.66 4.09
N ILE A 146 0.11 -4.25 2.95
CA ILE A 146 -0.13 -3.67 1.63
C ILE A 146 -1.17 -4.48 0.87
N PRO A 147 -1.99 -3.88 0.00
CA PRO A 147 -2.99 -4.59 -0.76
C PRO A 147 -2.38 -5.63 -1.69
N ILE A 148 -3.03 -6.79 -1.78
CA ILE A 148 -2.60 -7.91 -2.61
C ILE A 148 -3.59 -8.07 -3.76
N PRO A 149 -3.11 -8.23 -5.00
CA PRO A 149 -3.96 -8.48 -6.15
C PRO A 149 -4.66 -9.83 -6.01
N MET A 150 -5.76 -10.02 -6.75
CA MET A 150 -6.53 -11.25 -6.76
C MET A 150 -7.11 -11.67 -5.38
N ALA A 151 -7.22 -10.73 -4.45
CA ALA A 151 -7.72 -11.01 -3.10
C ALA A 151 -9.27 -10.96 -3.00
N GLY A 152 -9.96 -10.63 -4.10
CA GLY A 152 -11.41 -10.45 -4.15
C GLY A 152 -11.84 -9.06 -3.68
N ARG A 153 -13.15 -8.90 -3.41
CA ARG A 153 -13.74 -7.61 -2.99
C ARG A 153 -13.58 -7.32 -1.49
N GLU A 154 -12.94 -8.20 -0.75
CA GLU A 154 -12.74 -7.99 0.68
C GLU A 154 -11.50 -7.15 0.90
N ARG A 155 -11.61 -6.11 1.70
CA ARG A 155 -10.46 -5.43 2.27
C ARG A 155 -9.67 -6.42 3.08
N ASN A 156 -8.45 -6.61 2.71
CA ASN A 156 -7.66 -7.72 3.23
C ASN A 156 -6.38 -7.30 3.92
N VAL A 157 -6.15 -6.01 4.06
CA VAL A 157 -5.06 -5.45 4.84
C VAL A 157 -5.39 -5.34 6.32
N LEU A 158 -4.38 -5.20 7.16
CA LEU A 158 -4.56 -4.84 8.58
C LEU A 158 -5.44 -3.60 8.75
N THR A 159 -6.31 -3.59 9.76
CA THR A 159 -7.20 -2.44 10.03
C THR A 159 -6.44 -1.14 10.34
N ASN A 160 -5.20 -1.24 10.74
CA ASN A 160 -4.27 -0.13 10.96
C ASN A 160 -3.02 -0.23 10.09
N ALA A 161 -3.16 -0.76 8.88
CA ALA A 161 -2.05 -0.99 7.95
C ALA A 161 -1.24 0.27 7.66
N GLY A 162 -1.88 1.43 7.56
CA GLY A 162 -1.19 2.70 7.31
C GLY A 162 -0.20 3.08 8.41
N ASP A 163 -0.57 2.88 9.69
CA ASP A 163 0.33 3.17 10.81
C ASP A 163 1.51 2.20 10.86
N ILE A 164 1.26 0.93 10.51
CA ILE A 164 2.31 -0.09 10.43
C ILE A 164 3.24 0.20 9.25
N LEU A 165 2.71 0.56 8.09
CA LEU A 165 3.50 0.94 6.92
C LEU A 165 4.40 2.15 7.21
N ASP A 166 3.86 3.17 7.87
CA ASP A 166 4.61 4.36 8.28
C ASP A 166 5.80 4.01 9.22
N LEU A 167 5.54 3.14 10.21
CA LEU A 167 6.60 2.64 11.09
C LEU A 167 7.68 1.89 10.31
N ILE A 168 7.28 0.97 9.43
CA ILE A 168 8.19 0.17 8.59
C ILE A 168 9.11 1.06 7.76
N LEU A 169 8.53 2.06 7.07
CA LEU A 169 9.28 2.94 6.20
C LEU A 169 10.19 3.91 6.98
N LYS A 170 9.75 4.42 8.14
CA LYS A 170 10.54 5.32 9.00
C LYS A 170 11.73 4.63 9.65
N GLU A 171 11.57 3.38 10.04
CA GLU A 171 12.61 2.61 10.72
C GLU A 171 13.53 1.85 9.76
N ASP A 172 13.43 2.11 8.46
CA ASP A 172 14.21 1.46 7.39
C ASP A 172 14.20 -0.09 7.54
N VAL A 173 13.02 -0.69 7.67
CA VAL A 173 12.85 -2.15 7.70
C VAL A 173 13.17 -2.72 6.32
N ASP A 174 13.94 -3.80 6.27
CA ASP A 174 14.38 -4.39 4.99
C ASP A 174 13.36 -5.34 4.39
N LEU A 175 12.69 -6.12 5.26
CA LEU A 175 11.83 -7.21 4.82
C LEU A 175 10.58 -7.32 5.68
N VAL A 176 9.42 -7.43 5.02
CA VAL A 176 8.13 -7.72 5.67
C VAL A 176 7.57 -9.01 5.09
N LEU A 177 7.28 -9.97 5.97
CA LEU A 177 6.77 -11.29 5.60
C LEU A 177 5.33 -11.47 6.08
N SER A 178 4.46 -11.95 5.18
CA SER A 178 3.04 -12.19 5.48
C SER A 178 2.47 -13.39 4.72
N GLY A 179 1.22 -13.77 5.02
CA GLY A 179 0.45 -14.84 4.38
C GLY A 179 -1.01 -14.48 4.20
N HIS A 180 -1.93 -15.33 4.70
CA HIS A 180 -3.37 -15.07 4.82
C HIS A 180 -4.19 -15.25 3.53
N ARG A 181 -3.72 -14.78 2.40
CA ARG A 181 -4.55 -14.74 1.18
C ARG A 181 -4.26 -15.87 0.19
N HIS A 182 -3.37 -16.78 0.52
CA HIS A 182 -2.99 -17.92 -0.32
C HIS A 182 -2.55 -17.54 -1.75
N TYR A 183 -2.15 -16.30 -1.96
CA TYR A 183 -1.69 -15.78 -3.24
C TYR A 183 -0.31 -15.13 -3.07
N PRO A 184 0.74 -15.63 -3.74
CA PRO A 184 2.07 -15.07 -3.64
C PRO A 184 2.12 -13.70 -4.30
N ASN A 185 2.67 -12.71 -3.59
CA ASN A 185 2.86 -11.38 -4.12
C ASN A 185 4.09 -10.71 -3.51
N ILE A 186 4.82 -9.96 -4.30
CA ILE A 186 6.06 -9.32 -3.87
C ILE A 186 6.09 -7.90 -4.42
N TYR A 187 6.31 -6.93 -3.51
CA TYR A 187 6.53 -5.53 -3.87
C TYR A 187 7.72 -4.96 -3.12
N GLN A 188 8.41 -4.01 -3.74
CA GLN A 188 9.34 -3.12 -3.06
C GLN A 188 8.67 -1.74 -2.90
N ILE A 189 8.53 -1.28 -1.66
CA ILE A 189 8.12 0.09 -1.34
C ILE A 189 9.31 0.77 -0.66
N GLU A 190 9.81 1.84 -1.27
CA GLU A 190 11.09 2.44 -0.89
C GLU A 190 12.21 1.37 -0.84
N ASN A 191 12.83 1.15 0.30
CA ASN A 191 13.86 0.12 0.49
C ASN A 191 13.33 -1.17 1.12
N THR A 192 12.06 -1.24 1.45
CA THR A 192 11.44 -2.40 2.09
C THR A 192 10.87 -3.37 1.07
N VAL A 193 11.22 -4.64 1.15
CA VAL A 193 10.62 -5.70 0.33
C VAL A 193 9.48 -6.35 1.12
N PHE A 194 8.26 -6.28 0.60
CA PHE A 194 7.06 -6.92 1.14
C PHE A 194 6.80 -8.23 0.39
N ILE A 195 6.75 -9.34 1.12
CA ILE A 195 6.52 -10.67 0.56
C ILE A 195 5.29 -11.27 1.22
N ASN A 196 4.25 -11.47 0.44
CA ASN A 196 3.13 -12.31 0.83
C ASN A 196 3.35 -13.71 0.27
N ALA A 197 3.33 -14.73 1.15
CA ALA A 197 3.44 -16.11 0.72
C ALA A 197 2.10 -16.62 0.16
N GLY A 198 2.19 -17.53 -0.80
CA GLY A 198 1.08 -18.41 -1.12
C GLY A 198 0.89 -19.45 -0.01
N THR A 199 -0.12 -20.29 -0.13
CA THR A 199 -0.25 -21.44 0.76
C THR A 199 0.74 -22.54 0.37
N VAL A 200 1.40 -23.15 1.36
CA VAL A 200 2.31 -24.26 1.09
C VAL A 200 1.58 -25.58 0.93
N SER A 201 0.42 -25.77 1.59
CA SER A 201 -0.27 -27.05 1.61
C SER A 201 -1.80 -26.99 1.68
N ALA A 202 -2.43 -25.84 1.91
CA ALA A 202 -3.90 -25.80 1.91
C ALA A 202 -4.46 -26.28 0.58
N THR A 203 -5.53 -27.07 0.63
CA THR A 203 -6.23 -27.53 -0.58
C THR A 203 -7.02 -26.42 -1.26
N LYS A 204 -7.43 -25.42 -0.47
CA LYS A 204 -8.13 -24.24 -0.98
C LYS A 204 -7.12 -23.18 -1.40
N THR A 205 -6.83 -23.11 -2.68
CA THR A 205 -6.05 -22.04 -3.31
C THR A 205 -6.95 -20.97 -3.89
N ARG A 206 -6.38 -19.83 -4.30
CA ARG A 206 -7.13 -18.74 -4.96
C ARG A 206 -6.90 -18.75 -6.47
N TYR A 207 -7.96 -18.48 -7.22
CA TYR A 207 -7.94 -18.32 -8.69
C TYR A 207 -7.22 -19.44 -9.46
N GLY A 208 -7.31 -20.67 -8.96
CA GLY A 208 -6.63 -21.81 -9.59
C GLY A 208 -5.11 -21.79 -9.45
N ASP A 209 -4.58 -20.98 -8.53
CA ASP A 209 -3.15 -21.01 -8.20
C ASP A 209 -2.78 -22.33 -7.52
N VAL A 210 -1.49 -22.64 -7.50
CA VAL A 210 -0.97 -23.85 -6.89
C VAL A 210 -0.21 -23.53 -5.60
N ASN A 211 -0.05 -24.51 -4.74
CA ASN A 211 0.75 -24.39 -3.54
C ASN A 211 2.17 -23.91 -3.87
N SER A 212 2.72 -23.06 -3.02
CA SER A 212 4.03 -22.45 -3.24
C SER A 212 4.70 -22.04 -1.91
N TYR A 213 6.00 -21.79 -1.97
CA TYR A 213 6.81 -21.25 -0.89
C TYR A 213 7.88 -20.33 -1.44
N ASN A 214 8.52 -19.56 -0.58
CA ASN A 214 9.57 -18.63 -0.98
C ASN A 214 10.93 -19.02 -0.41
N ILE A 215 11.98 -18.88 -1.21
CA ILE A 215 13.37 -18.90 -0.78
C ILE A 215 13.89 -17.48 -0.88
N ILE A 216 14.35 -16.92 0.24
CA ILE A 216 14.77 -15.52 0.34
C ILE A 216 16.25 -15.50 0.70
N GLU A 217 17.04 -14.78 -0.08
CA GLU A 217 18.43 -14.49 0.20
C GLU A 217 18.58 -12.98 0.36
N ILE A 218 18.91 -12.53 1.57
CA ILE A 218 18.99 -11.11 1.93
C ILE A 218 20.34 -10.76 2.53
N ASN A 219 20.89 -9.60 2.15
CA ASN A 219 22.05 -8.95 2.74
C ASN A 219 21.80 -7.44 2.84
N GLU A 220 22.82 -6.68 3.24
CA GLU A 220 22.75 -5.22 3.42
C GLU A 220 22.35 -4.44 2.15
N SER A 221 22.62 -4.97 0.98
CA SER A 221 22.46 -4.26 -0.30
C SER A 221 21.37 -4.80 -1.21
N ALA A 222 20.95 -6.06 -1.01
CA ALA A 222 20.02 -6.74 -1.92
C ALA A 222 19.15 -7.78 -1.22
N CYS A 223 17.98 -7.98 -1.77
CA CYS A 223 17.08 -9.08 -1.44
C CYS A 223 16.73 -9.84 -2.72
N LYS A 224 17.03 -11.14 -2.75
CA LYS A 224 16.65 -12.05 -3.84
C LYS A 224 15.57 -12.99 -3.33
N VAL A 225 14.48 -13.10 -4.07
CA VAL A 225 13.34 -13.96 -3.72
C VAL A 225 13.08 -14.92 -4.87
N ARG A 226 12.93 -16.19 -4.54
CA ARG A 226 12.46 -17.22 -5.47
C ARG A 226 11.18 -17.82 -4.93
N THR A 227 10.08 -17.60 -5.63
CA THR A 227 8.82 -18.28 -5.37
C THR A 227 8.82 -19.61 -6.11
N ILE A 228 8.80 -20.70 -5.36
CA ILE A 228 8.80 -22.06 -5.88
C ILE A 228 7.36 -22.57 -5.84
N ARG A 229 6.81 -22.84 -7.00
CA ARG A 229 5.46 -23.42 -7.15
C ARG A 229 5.57 -24.93 -7.21
N LEU A 230 4.63 -25.63 -6.60
CA LEU A 230 4.67 -27.11 -6.56
C LEU A 230 4.30 -27.77 -7.92
N ASP A 231 3.93 -26.97 -8.93
CA ASP A 231 3.84 -27.42 -10.33
C ASP A 231 5.21 -27.38 -11.06
N GLY A 232 6.28 -27.07 -10.35
CA GLY A 232 7.65 -27.01 -10.88
C GLY A 232 8.06 -25.65 -11.43
N LYS A 233 7.15 -24.67 -11.49
CA LYS A 233 7.50 -23.32 -11.94
C LYS A 233 8.22 -22.54 -10.85
N VAL A 234 9.22 -21.75 -11.27
CA VAL A 234 10.00 -20.87 -10.39
C VAL A 234 9.90 -19.45 -10.92
N GLN A 235 9.56 -18.52 -10.03
CA GLN A 235 9.56 -17.09 -10.32
C GLN A 235 10.61 -16.41 -9.45
N GLY A 236 11.54 -15.69 -10.07
CA GLY A 236 12.64 -15.02 -9.38
C GLY A 236 12.50 -13.50 -9.41
N PHE A 237 12.84 -12.87 -8.30
CA PHE A 237 12.87 -11.41 -8.15
C PHE A 237 14.19 -11.00 -7.50
N SER A 238 14.71 -9.84 -7.86
CA SER A 238 15.90 -9.27 -7.25
C SER A 238 15.67 -7.78 -6.99
N PHE A 239 15.80 -7.39 -5.75
CA PHE A 239 15.61 -6.02 -5.28
C PHE A 239 16.94 -5.49 -4.76
N LEU A 240 17.30 -4.29 -5.19
CA LEU A 240 18.48 -3.57 -4.68
C LEU A 240 18.01 -2.48 -3.72
N LYS A 241 18.74 -2.28 -2.63
CA LYS A 241 18.55 -1.10 -1.80
C LYS A 241 18.94 0.14 -2.59
N ARG A 242 18.01 1.08 -2.65
CA ARG A 242 18.25 2.39 -3.24
C ARG A 242 19.13 3.19 -2.29
N LYS A 243 20.25 3.70 -2.77
CA LYS A 243 21.07 4.61 -1.95
C LYS A 243 20.29 5.92 -1.75
N LYS A 244 20.24 6.41 -0.53
CA LYS A 244 19.79 7.79 -0.26
C LYS A 244 20.77 8.70 -1.00
N ARG A 245 20.36 9.28 -2.12
CA ARG A 245 21.18 10.24 -2.86
C ARG A 245 20.84 11.64 -2.35
N ILE A 246 21.86 12.44 -2.13
CA ILE A 246 21.72 13.89 -2.03
C ILE A 246 21.64 14.37 -3.48
N PHE A 247 20.46 14.74 -3.91
CA PHE A 247 20.26 15.28 -5.25
C PHE A 247 20.79 16.72 -5.25
N SER A 248 21.95 16.93 -5.83
CA SER A 248 22.54 18.26 -6.00
C SER A 248 22.12 18.92 -7.32
N ASP A 249 21.71 18.12 -8.30
CA ASP A 249 21.29 18.59 -9.62
C ASP A 249 20.21 17.68 -10.20
N PHE A 250 18.97 18.22 -10.32
CA PHE A 250 17.82 17.51 -10.89
C PHE A 250 17.64 17.80 -12.40
N GLY A 251 18.48 18.64 -12.98
CA GLY A 251 18.24 19.22 -14.28
C GLY A 251 17.16 20.31 -14.26
N VAL A 252 16.64 20.63 -15.43
CA VAL A 252 15.59 21.65 -15.57
C VAL A 252 14.25 21.09 -15.10
N ARG A 253 13.48 21.92 -14.38
CA ARG A 253 12.08 21.58 -14.08
C ARG A 253 11.26 21.68 -15.35
N GLU A 254 10.72 20.55 -15.79
CA GLU A 254 9.89 20.43 -16.98
C GLU A 254 8.43 20.80 -16.73
N PHE A 255 7.92 20.51 -15.49
CA PHE A 255 6.50 20.65 -15.18
C PHE A 255 6.25 20.83 -13.69
N ARG A 256 5.21 21.58 -13.33
CA ARG A 256 4.72 21.72 -11.95
C ARG A 256 3.24 21.42 -11.86
N ALA A 257 2.85 20.40 -11.13
CA ALA A 257 1.47 20.14 -10.76
C ALA A 257 1.20 20.54 -9.31
N ILE A 258 0.03 21.10 -9.07
CA ILE A 258 -0.52 21.26 -7.73
C ILE A 258 -1.53 20.12 -7.50
N HIS A 259 -1.39 19.42 -6.39
CA HIS A 259 -2.26 18.31 -6.01
C HIS A 259 -3.02 18.66 -4.73
N ILE A 260 -4.34 18.76 -4.82
CA ILE A 260 -5.25 19.11 -3.73
C ILE A 260 -6.36 18.08 -3.54
N ALA A 261 -6.94 18.05 -2.35
CA ALA A 261 -8.12 17.27 -2.03
C ALA A 261 -8.89 17.88 -0.84
N ASN A 262 -10.13 17.48 -0.68
CA ASN A 262 -10.96 17.82 0.49
C ASN A 262 -10.98 19.31 0.80
N THR A 263 -11.31 20.12 -0.18
CA THR A 263 -11.60 21.56 -0.02
C THR A 263 -12.87 21.75 0.79
N LEU A 264 -13.88 20.90 0.59
CA LEU A 264 -15.19 20.89 1.26
C LEU A 264 -15.87 22.27 1.26
N ILE A 265 -15.82 22.96 0.14
CA ILE A 265 -16.41 24.28 -0.05
C ILE A 265 -17.89 24.22 0.25
N SER A 266 -18.35 25.11 1.11
CA SER A 266 -19.75 25.26 1.55
C SER A 266 -19.87 26.44 2.50
N ASP A 267 -21.10 26.81 2.86
CA ASP A 267 -21.38 27.83 3.89
C ASP A 267 -21.20 27.27 5.32
N SER A 268 -20.83 26.01 5.48
CA SER A 268 -20.70 25.40 6.78
C SER A 268 -19.37 25.71 7.47
N ARG A 269 -19.36 25.60 8.82
CA ARG A 269 -18.13 25.73 9.63
C ARG A 269 -17.07 24.66 9.35
N ALA A 270 -17.40 23.63 8.57
CA ALA A 270 -16.44 22.61 8.17
C ALA A 270 -15.44 23.12 7.11
N PHE A 271 -15.83 24.13 6.33
CA PHE A 271 -14.98 24.80 5.37
C PHE A 271 -14.20 25.95 6.03
N LEU A 272 -12.89 25.87 5.99
CA LEU A 272 -11.98 26.89 6.51
C LEU A 272 -11.62 27.87 5.40
N LYS A 273 -12.51 28.81 5.11
CA LYS A 273 -12.38 29.80 4.01
C LYS A 273 -11.02 30.50 4.00
N ARG A 274 -10.52 30.91 5.18
CA ARG A 274 -9.21 31.58 5.28
C ARG A 274 -8.07 30.69 4.79
N ASN A 275 -8.08 29.40 5.16
CA ASN A 275 -7.04 28.44 4.71
C ASN A 275 -7.13 28.26 3.20
N PHE A 276 -8.35 28.17 2.67
CA PHE A 276 -8.58 28.07 1.23
C PHE A 276 -8.03 29.28 0.49
N MET A 277 -8.42 30.50 0.85
CA MET A 277 -7.99 31.72 0.17
C MET A 277 -6.47 31.89 0.20
N ASN A 278 -5.82 31.68 1.35
CA ASN A 278 -4.36 31.76 1.46
C ASN A 278 -3.65 30.69 0.60
N ALA A 279 -4.24 29.48 0.50
CA ALA A 279 -3.71 28.44 -0.37
C ALA A 279 -3.82 28.86 -1.84
N MET A 280 -4.98 29.40 -2.27
CA MET A 280 -5.17 29.88 -3.65
C MET A 280 -4.19 31.01 -4.00
N ASP A 281 -3.97 31.98 -3.11
CA ASP A 281 -2.97 33.03 -3.28
C ASP A 281 -1.55 32.49 -3.41
N THR A 282 -1.23 31.43 -2.64
CA THR A 282 0.07 30.74 -2.73
C THR A 282 0.19 30.00 -4.05
N ILE A 283 -0.85 29.30 -4.48
CA ILE A 283 -0.89 28.54 -5.74
C ILE A 283 -0.73 29.48 -6.94
N LYS A 284 -1.43 30.61 -6.96
CA LYS A 284 -1.28 31.63 -8.02
C LYS A 284 0.19 32.11 -8.16
N LYS A 285 0.87 32.37 -7.03
CA LYS A 285 2.29 32.78 -7.02
C LYS A 285 3.25 31.67 -7.48
N LEU A 286 2.88 30.41 -7.33
CA LEU A 286 3.70 29.28 -7.77
C LEU A 286 3.65 29.07 -9.28
N ASN A 287 2.67 29.67 -9.97
CA ASN A 287 2.44 29.56 -11.41
C ASN A 287 2.56 28.12 -11.91
N PRO A 288 1.66 27.21 -11.49
CA PRO A 288 1.72 25.81 -11.88
C PRO A 288 1.18 25.61 -13.30
N ASP A 289 1.57 24.50 -13.93
CA ASP A 289 1.07 24.11 -15.24
C ASP A 289 -0.33 23.47 -15.16
N ILE A 290 -0.65 22.85 -14.01
CA ILE A 290 -1.96 22.22 -13.76
C ILE A 290 -2.27 22.16 -12.26
N LEU A 291 -3.57 22.16 -11.94
CA LEU A 291 -4.09 21.79 -10.64
C LEU A 291 -4.91 20.50 -10.76
N VAL A 292 -4.59 19.50 -9.93
CA VAL A 292 -5.28 18.22 -9.86
C VAL A 292 -6.07 18.15 -8.55
N HIS A 293 -7.38 18.10 -8.62
CA HIS A 293 -8.26 17.98 -7.46
C HIS A 293 -8.78 16.56 -7.30
N CYS A 294 -8.27 15.84 -6.29
CA CYS A 294 -8.61 14.45 -6.01
C CYS A 294 -9.86 14.28 -5.13
N GLY A 295 -10.93 15.06 -5.38
CA GLY A 295 -12.25 14.91 -4.78
C GLY A 295 -12.44 15.54 -3.40
N GLY A 296 -13.69 15.57 -2.95
CA GLY A 296 -14.11 16.35 -1.78
C GLY A 296 -14.11 17.85 -2.09
N ILE A 297 -14.60 18.23 -3.26
CA ILE A 297 -14.63 19.62 -3.76
C ILE A 297 -15.58 20.42 -2.91
N ALA A 298 -16.82 19.98 -2.85
CA ALA A 298 -17.87 20.54 -2.03
C ALA A 298 -18.16 19.63 -0.82
N ARG A 299 -18.86 20.17 0.17
CA ARG A 299 -19.26 19.38 1.32
C ARG A 299 -20.35 18.38 0.97
N GLU A 300 -21.29 18.82 0.15
CA GLU A 300 -22.41 18.02 -0.36
C GLU A 300 -22.51 18.19 -1.89
N GLY A 301 -23.05 17.19 -2.58
CA GLY A 301 -23.28 17.23 -4.02
C GLY A 301 -24.54 18.04 -4.39
N ILE A 302 -24.66 19.29 -3.93
CA ILE A 302 -25.79 20.18 -4.17
C ILE A 302 -25.40 21.42 -4.95
N ALA A 303 -26.34 21.99 -5.71
CA ALA A 303 -26.08 23.12 -6.60
C ALA A 303 -25.43 24.31 -5.87
N GLY A 304 -25.95 24.73 -4.71
CA GLY A 304 -25.43 25.90 -4.00
C GLY A 304 -23.97 25.76 -3.55
N ASP A 305 -23.55 24.56 -3.11
CA ASP A 305 -22.15 24.30 -2.78
C ASP A 305 -21.28 24.29 -4.06
N TYR A 306 -21.82 23.77 -5.17
CA TYR A 306 -21.13 23.74 -6.46
C TYR A 306 -20.98 25.10 -7.11
N ASP A 307 -22.03 25.96 -7.07
CA ASP A 307 -21.95 27.36 -7.54
C ASP A 307 -20.80 28.09 -6.85
N THR A 308 -20.71 27.93 -5.50
CA THR A 308 -19.64 28.52 -4.71
C THR A 308 -18.26 27.94 -5.08
N ALA A 309 -18.19 26.62 -5.26
CA ALA A 309 -16.93 25.96 -5.60
C ALA A 309 -16.38 26.39 -6.97
N VAL A 310 -17.24 26.45 -7.98
CA VAL A 310 -16.87 26.91 -9.33
C VAL A 310 -16.37 28.34 -9.28
N SER A 311 -17.10 29.25 -8.62
CA SER A 311 -16.71 30.66 -8.53
C SER A 311 -15.31 30.86 -7.94
N TYR A 312 -14.92 30.05 -6.96
CA TYR A 312 -13.59 30.11 -6.36
C TYR A 312 -12.49 29.47 -7.22
N MET A 313 -12.82 28.41 -7.97
CA MET A 313 -11.84 27.71 -8.79
C MET A 313 -11.55 28.43 -10.11
N GLU A 314 -12.54 29.13 -10.68
CA GLU A 314 -12.37 29.94 -11.90
C GLU A 314 -11.39 31.09 -11.70
N GLU A 315 -11.20 31.60 -10.48
CA GLU A 315 -10.22 32.62 -10.16
C GLU A 315 -8.75 32.20 -10.36
N LEU A 316 -8.46 30.91 -10.56
CA LEU A 316 -7.08 30.39 -10.58
C LEU A 316 -6.34 30.61 -11.89
N GLU A 317 -7.01 30.85 -13.00
CA GLU A 317 -6.40 31.05 -14.35
C GLU A 317 -5.41 29.92 -14.77
N VAL A 318 -5.55 28.71 -14.22
CA VAL A 318 -4.73 27.53 -14.55
C VAL A 318 -5.64 26.36 -14.94
N PRO A 319 -5.20 25.44 -15.81
CA PRO A 319 -5.97 24.22 -16.08
C PRO A 319 -6.25 23.44 -14.80
N VAL A 320 -7.50 23.07 -14.56
CA VAL A 320 -7.89 22.24 -13.41
C VAL A 320 -8.54 20.95 -13.90
N VAL A 321 -8.12 19.82 -13.34
CA VAL A 321 -8.78 18.53 -13.54
C VAL A 321 -9.29 17.98 -12.21
N TYR A 322 -10.47 17.35 -12.28
CA TYR A 322 -11.20 16.88 -11.11
C TYR A 322 -11.50 15.39 -11.19
N THR A 323 -11.56 14.74 -10.03
CA THR A 323 -12.24 13.45 -9.84
C THR A 323 -13.15 13.59 -8.63
N PRO A 324 -14.38 13.05 -8.64
CA PRO A 324 -15.29 13.19 -7.52
C PRO A 324 -14.92 12.26 -6.35
N ALA A 325 -15.22 12.69 -5.13
CA ALA A 325 -15.37 11.86 -3.94
C ALA A 325 -16.82 11.35 -3.82
N GLY A 326 -17.08 10.41 -2.93
CA GLY A 326 -18.44 9.94 -2.66
C GLY A 326 -19.40 11.07 -2.28
N ARG A 327 -18.95 12.04 -1.47
CA ARG A 327 -19.75 13.20 -1.09
C ARG A 327 -20.08 14.15 -2.25
N ASP A 328 -19.20 14.27 -3.23
CA ASP A 328 -19.44 15.09 -4.41
C ASP A 328 -20.53 14.51 -5.32
N ILE A 329 -20.74 13.19 -5.28
CA ILE A 329 -21.74 12.50 -6.10
C ILE A 329 -22.96 12.00 -5.32
N ASN A 330 -23.04 12.29 -4.02
CA ASN A 330 -24.21 12.00 -3.21
C ASN A 330 -25.41 12.87 -3.63
N TYR A 331 -26.61 12.46 -3.26
CA TYR A 331 -27.88 13.12 -3.60
C TYR A 331 -28.03 13.30 -5.12
N LEU A 332 -28.13 14.53 -5.59
CA LEU A 332 -28.16 14.88 -7.02
C LEU A 332 -26.78 15.11 -7.62
N GLY A 333 -25.71 15.03 -6.81
CA GLY A 333 -24.34 15.33 -7.22
C GLY A 333 -23.86 14.50 -8.39
N TYR A 334 -24.30 13.24 -8.52
CA TYR A 334 -23.98 12.40 -9.67
C TYR A 334 -24.40 13.02 -11.01
N TYR A 335 -25.58 13.68 -11.04
CA TYR A 335 -26.07 14.38 -12.22
C TYR A 335 -25.51 15.80 -12.36
N LEU A 336 -25.29 16.48 -11.23
CA LEU A 336 -24.82 17.85 -11.21
C LEU A 336 -23.31 17.95 -11.50
N PHE A 337 -22.50 17.03 -11.01
CA PHE A 337 -21.05 17.08 -11.17
C PHE A 337 -20.59 17.26 -12.62
N PRO A 338 -21.11 16.51 -13.61
CA PRO A 338 -20.74 16.72 -15.01
C PRO A 338 -21.12 18.10 -15.56
N THR A 339 -22.17 18.72 -15.03
CA THR A 339 -22.62 20.05 -15.45
C THR A 339 -21.67 21.14 -14.96
N TYR A 340 -21.17 21.00 -13.71
CA TYR A 340 -20.31 22.01 -13.06
C TYR A 340 -18.83 21.81 -13.35
N PHE A 341 -18.36 20.58 -13.33
CA PHE A 341 -16.93 20.26 -13.38
C PHE A 341 -16.52 19.44 -14.62
N GLY A 342 -17.47 19.02 -15.44
CA GLY A 342 -17.23 18.17 -16.60
C GLY A 342 -17.16 16.68 -16.27
N SER A 343 -16.59 15.88 -17.16
CA SER A 343 -16.55 14.42 -17.01
C SER A 343 -15.97 13.96 -15.67
N ILE A 344 -16.49 12.86 -15.11
CA ILE A 344 -15.95 12.24 -13.89
C ILE A 344 -14.57 11.57 -14.10
N ASP A 345 -14.21 11.30 -15.36
CA ASP A 345 -12.93 10.70 -15.79
C ASP A 345 -12.17 11.71 -16.66
N GLN A 346 -11.68 12.79 -16.08
CA GLN A 346 -11.02 13.87 -16.80
C GLN A 346 -9.61 13.49 -17.25
N ARG A 347 -9.16 14.16 -18.31
CA ARG A 347 -7.84 13.99 -18.87
C ARG A 347 -7.22 15.35 -19.18
N TYR A 348 -5.96 15.49 -18.84
CA TYR A 348 -5.08 16.55 -19.32
C TYR A 348 -3.87 15.92 -19.98
N SER A 349 -3.48 16.44 -21.14
CA SER A 349 -2.31 15.97 -21.87
C SER A 349 -1.56 17.19 -22.43
N SER A 350 -0.27 17.18 -22.26
CA SER A 350 0.69 18.07 -22.94
C SER A 350 1.71 17.21 -23.68
N GLU A 351 2.69 17.82 -24.37
CA GLU A 351 3.64 17.08 -25.23
C GLU A 351 4.29 15.86 -24.56
N ASN A 352 4.61 15.94 -23.28
CA ASN A 352 5.36 14.89 -22.56
C ASN A 352 4.63 14.31 -21.33
N ILE A 353 3.47 14.86 -20.94
CA ILE A 353 2.84 14.54 -19.66
C ILE A 353 1.36 14.29 -19.84
N LEU A 354 0.89 13.19 -19.26
CA LEU A 354 -0.51 12.79 -19.20
C LEU A 354 -0.97 12.74 -17.73
N PHE A 355 -2.10 13.40 -17.45
CA PHE A 355 -2.90 13.16 -16.24
C PHE A 355 -4.22 12.54 -16.66
N GLN A 356 -4.48 11.31 -16.17
CA GLN A 356 -5.71 10.56 -16.45
C GLN A 356 -6.48 10.33 -15.15
N GLY A 357 -7.66 10.91 -15.05
CA GLY A 357 -8.60 10.65 -13.95
C GLY A 357 -9.32 9.32 -14.10
N VAL A 358 -9.62 8.70 -12.98
CA VAL A 358 -10.53 7.56 -12.90
C VAL A 358 -11.43 7.71 -11.66
N CYS A 359 -12.74 7.70 -11.88
CA CYS A 359 -13.70 7.81 -10.80
C CYS A 359 -13.68 6.52 -9.96
N SER A 360 -13.34 6.66 -8.68
CA SER A 360 -13.34 5.57 -7.70
C SER A 360 -14.53 5.67 -6.72
N ALA A 361 -15.27 6.76 -6.78
CA ALA A 361 -16.40 7.01 -5.90
C ALA A 361 -17.63 6.20 -6.32
N GLN A 362 -18.41 5.79 -5.34
CA GLN A 362 -19.69 5.12 -5.55
C GLN A 362 -20.83 5.97 -4.98
N TYR A 363 -21.98 5.86 -5.62
CA TYR A 363 -23.20 6.53 -5.17
C TYR A 363 -23.60 6.03 -3.78
N ASP A 364 -23.94 6.95 -2.87
CA ASP A 364 -24.34 6.69 -1.49
C ASP A 364 -23.38 5.80 -0.68
N SER A 365 -22.09 5.76 -1.07
CA SER A 365 -21.07 5.00 -0.38
C SER A 365 -19.85 5.87 -0.03
N ARG A 366 -19.22 5.53 1.10
CA ARG A 366 -17.89 6.05 1.45
C ARG A 366 -16.78 5.14 0.97
N GLU A 367 -17.13 4.00 0.46
CA GLU A 367 -16.20 3.00 -0.05
C GLU A 367 -15.96 3.24 -1.53
N GLY A 368 -14.76 2.98 -1.98
CA GLY A 368 -14.37 3.18 -3.37
C GLY A 368 -14.05 1.86 -4.07
N ILE A 369 -14.40 1.79 -5.33
CA ILE A 369 -14.02 0.71 -6.23
C ILE A 369 -13.86 1.26 -7.65
N VAL A 370 -12.87 0.78 -8.39
CA VAL A 370 -12.75 1.07 -9.82
C VAL A 370 -13.41 -0.04 -10.64
N GLY A 371 -13.25 -1.28 -10.26
CA GLY A 371 -13.84 -2.44 -10.91
C GLY A 371 -13.12 -2.87 -12.20
N PRO A 372 -13.30 -4.14 -12.62
CA PRO A 372 -12.51 -4.72 -13.71
C PRO A 372 -12.70 -4.03 -15.07
N SER A 373 -13.93 -3.62 -15.39
CA SER A 373 -14.26 -2.99 -16.69
C SER A 373 -13.62 -1.61 -16.80
N GLN A 374 -13.70 -0.80 -15.72
CA GLN A 374 -13.14 0.54 -15.71
C GLN A 374 -11.61 0.48 -15.65
N ARG A 375 -11.01 -0.47 -14.91
CA ARG A 375 -9.55 -0.71 -14.92
C ARG A 375 -9.05 -1.05 -16.33
N LYS A 376 -9.75 -1.95 -17.05
CA LYS A 376 -9.41 -2.29 -18.45
C LYS A 376 -9.48 -1.08 -19.37
N LEU A 377 -10.50 -0.21 -19.20
CA LEU A 377 -10.62 1.03 -19.96
C LEU A 377 -9.51 2.02 -19.62
N LEU A 378 -9.18 2.17 -18.33
CA LEU A 378 -8.07 3.00 -17.85
C LEU A 378 -6.75 2.57 -18.52
N LEU A 379 -6.40 1.29 -18.45
CA LEU A 379 -5.19 0.75 -19.08
C LEU A 379 -5.13 1.02 -20.59
N LYS A 380 -6.29 0.97 -21.28
CA LYS A 380 -6.37 1.35 -22.69
C LYS A 380 -6.08 2.84 -22.90
N LYS A 381 -6.64 3.72 -22.06
CA LYS A 381 -6.42 5.17 -22.11
C LYS A 381 -4.97 5.57 -21.79
N LEU A 382 -4.23 4.74 -21.06
CA LEU A 382 -2.82 4.96 -20.69
C LEU A 382 -1.82 4.49 -21.77
N LYS A 383 -2.25 3.79 -22.80
CA LYS A 383 -1.42 3.42 -23.95
C LYS A 383 -1.23 4.61 -24.89
N THR A 384 -0.37 5.52 -24.54
CA THR A 384 -0.14 6.80 -25.19
C THR A 384 1.32 7.15 -25.20
N PRO A 385 1.80 8.06 -26.08
CA PRO A 385 3.21 8.35 -26.27
C PRO A 385 3.84 9.22 -25.17
N GLU A 386 3.06 9.84 -24.29
CA GLU A 386 3.57 10.74 -23.26
C GLU A 386 4.57 10.02 -22.34
N LYS A 387 5.71 10.67 -22.08
CA LYS A 387 6.83 10.09 -21.31
C LYS A 387 6.53 9.97 -19.82
N THR A 388 5.73 10.90 -19.27
CA THR A 388 5.31 10.89 -17.87
C THR A 388 3.81 10.69 -17.79
N LYS A 389 3.38 9.70 -17.02
CA LYS A 389 1.96 9.36 -16.86
C LYS A 389 1.55 9.40 -15.41
N ALA A 390 0.53 10.19 -15.12
CA ALA A 390 -0.09 10.30 -13.82
C ALA A 390 -1.54 9.80 -13.87
N VAL A 391 -1.92 8.97 -12.91
CA VAL A 391 -3.31 8.59 -12.66
C VAL A 391 -3.78 9.30 -11.40
N PHE A 392 -4.97 9.88 -11.43
CA PHE A 392 -5.54 10.52 -10.26
C PHE A 392 -6.96 10.01 -9.97
N LEU A 393 -7.22 9.79 -8.69
CA LEU A 393 -8.49 9.26 -8.16
C LEU A 393 -8.68 9.73 -6.72
N HIS A 394 -9.90 9.58 -6.18
CA HIS A 394 -10.15 9.98 -4.80
C HIS A 394 -9.59 8.99 -3.77
N HIS A 395 -9.94 7.71 -3.88
CA HIS A 395 -9.59 6.69 -2.88
C HIS A 395 -8.15 6.21 -2.99
N ASN A 396 -7.59 5.80 -1.86
CA ASN A 396 -6.19 5.39 -1.75
C ASN A 396 -5.96 4.01 -2.37
N VAL A 397 -4.80 3.84 -2.99
CA VAL A 397 -4.29 2.53 -3.48
C VAL A 397 -3.32 1.89 -2.50
N LEU A 398 -2.74 2.67 -1.58
CA LEU A 398 -1.93 2.22 -0.45
C LEU A 398 -2.55 2.67 0.87
N PRO A 399 -2.35 1.92 1.96
CA PRO A 399 -2.78 2.36 3.28
C PRO A 399 -2.05 3.64 3.70
N ILE A 400 -2.79 4.62 4.20
CA ILE A 400 -2.26 5.92 4.63
C ILE A 400 -2.21 5.99 6.15
N PRO A 401 -1.13 6.53 6.75
CA PRO A 401 -1.04 6.72 8.19
C PRO A 401 -2.23 7.48 8.77
N HIS A 402 -2.60 7.17 10.00
CA HIS A 402 -3.74 7.76 10.72
C HIS A 402 -5.10 7.62 10.02
N SER A 403 -5.15 6.90 8.90
CA SER A 403 -6.40 6.49 8.27
C SER A 403 -6.73 5.05 8.68
N ARG A 404 -8.00 4.80 8.95
CA ARG A 404 -8.50 3.44 9.01
C ARG A 404 -8.73 2.95 7.57
N GLU A 405 -8.90 1.66 7.36
CA GLU A 405 -9.12 1.01 6.06
C GLU A 405 -10.11 1.69 5.11
N LYS A 406 -11.06 2.46 5.64
CA LYS A 406 -12.18 3.06 4.88
C LYS A 406 -11.79 3.97 3.72
N GLY A 407 -10.56 4.44 3.67
CA GLY A 407 -10.05 5.24 2.55
C GLY A 407 -9.40 4.42 1.44
N LEU A 408 -9.13 3.14 1.70
CA LEU A 408 -8.52 2.25 0.73
C LEU A 408 -9.58 1.70 -0.23
N LEU A 409 -9.27 1.63 -1.52
CA LEU A 409 -10.13 0.98 -2.51
C LEU A 409 -10.39 -0.48 -2.15
N GLU A 410 -11.59 -0.98 -2.42
CA GLU A 410 -11.89 -2.41 -2.27
C GLU A 410 -11.04 -3.28 -3.19
N ASP A 411 -10.80 -2.83 -4.41
CA ASP A 411 -9.95 -3.49 -5.41
C ASP A 411 -8.56 -2.87 -5.53
N SER A 412 -8.07 -2.26 -4.44
CA SER A 412 -6.77 -1.56 -4.40
C SER A 412 -5.59 -2.43 -4.85
N GLY A 413 -5.55 -3.70 -4.46
CA GLY A 413 -4.47 -4.60 -4.86
C GLY A 413 -4.42 -4.86 -6.37
N ASP A 414 -5.58 -5.03 -6.99
CA ASP A 414 -5.68 -5.23 -8.42
C ASP A 414 -5.35 -3.96 -9.20
N LEU A 415 -5.86 -2.80 -8.76
CA LEU A 415 -5.55 -1.52 -9.41
C LEU A 415 -4.07 -1.18 -9.25
N LEU A 416 -3.51 -1.37 -8.05
CA LEU A 416 -2.10 -1.09 -7.77
C LEU A 416 -1.18 -1.92 -8.68
N ARG A 417 -1.46 -3.23 -8.83
CA ARG A 417 -0.74 -4.08 -9.77
C ARG A 417 -0.85 -3.56 -11.20
N ASP A 418 -2.07 -3.26 -11.66
CA ASP A 418 -2.31 -2.79 -13.01
C ASP A 418 -1.53 -1.50 -13.32
N LEU A 419 -1.42 -0.58 -12.33
CA LEU A 419 -0.68 0.68 -12.47
C LEU A 419 0.85 0.49 -12.44
N VAL A 420 1.35 -0.39 -11.56
CA VAL A 420 2.78 -0.72 -11.48
C VAL A 420 3.22 -1.46 -12.74
N ASP A 421 2.44 -2.45 -13.21
CA ASP A 421 2.74 -3.21 -14.43
C ASP A 421 2.65 -2.33 -15.69
N ALA A 422 1.83 -1.28 -15.67
CA ALA A 422 1.73 -0.28 -16.73
C ALA A 422 2.79 0.83 -16.63
N GLU A 423 3.72 0.72 -15.67
CA GLU A 423 4.82 1.67 -15.43
C GLU A 423 4.34 3.12 -15.30
N ILE A 424 3.28 3.34 -14.51
CA ILE A 424 2.78 4.69 -14.24
C ILE A 424 3.72 5.42 -13.29
N ASP A 425 4.10 6.66 -13.63
CA ASP A 425 5.05 7.43 -12.84
C ASP A 425 4.44 7.95 -11.53
N LEU A 426 3.17 8.40 -11.58
CA LEU A 426 2.48 9.03 -10.45
C LEU A 426 1.07 8.48 -10.25
N VAL A 427 0.70 8.22 -9.01
CA VAL A 427 -0.69 7.95 -8.59
C VAL A 427 -1.08 8.95 -7.51
N LEU A 428 -2.06 9.80 -7.79
CA LEU A 428 -2.51 10.88 -6.92
C LEU A 428 -3.84 10.54 -6.27
N THR A 429 -3.92 10.63 -4.94
CA THR A 429 -5.11 10.28 -4.15
C THR A 429 -5.45 11.35 -3.12
N GLY A 430 -6.67 11.33 -2.55
CA GLY A 430 -7.13 12.40 -1.67
C GLY A 430 -8.04 12.01 -0.52
N THR A 431 -8.42 10.74 -0.37
CA THR A 431 -9.42 10.34 0.65
C THR A 431 -8.97 10.58 2.09
N SER A 432 -7.72 10.29 2.38
CA SER A 432 -7.19 10.41 3.74
C SER A 432 -6.63 11.80 3.96
N SER A 433 -7.15 12.54 4.92
CA SER A 433 -6.68 13.88 5.26
C SER A 433 -5.33 13.81 6.00
N HIS A 434 -4.34 13.15 5.41
CA HIS A 434 -2.97 13.02 5.89
C HIS A 434 -2.01 12.94 4.71
N PRO A 435 -0.97 13.80 4.62
CA PRO A 435 -0.03 13.77 3.52
C PRO A 435 0.83 12.51 3.57
N PHE A 436 1.02 11.91 2.40
CA PHE A 436 1.84 10.72 2.27
C PHE A 436 2.43 10.65 0.87
N ALA A 437 3.66 10.19 0.75
CA ALA A 437 4.28 9.88 -0.53
C ALA A 437 5.25 8.71 -0.35
N ALA A 438 5.19 7.74 -1.25
CA ALA A 438 6.11 6.60 -1.27
C ALA A 438 6.20 6.02 -2.69
N GLN A 439 7.36 5.45 -3.03
CA GLN A 439 7.60 4.79 -4.31
C GLN A 439 7.40 3.28 -4.16
N ILE A 440 6.56 2.68 -5.03
CA ILE A 440 6.37 1.25 -5.19
C ILE A 440 6.80 0.83 -6.60
N GLY A 441 7.81 -0.04 -6.72
CA GLY A 441 8.46 -0.24 -8.01
C GLY A 441 8.99 1.11 -8.54
N ASP A 442 8.56 1.51 -9.72
CA ASP A 442 8.87 2.83 -10.31
C ASP A 442 7.72 3.84 -10.18
N THR A 443 6.61 3.45 -9.58
CA THR A 443 5.42 4.28 -9.39
C THR A 443 5.48 5.04 -8.06
N ILE A 444 5.29 6.36 -8.07
CA ILE A 444 5.20 7.19 -6.88
C ILE A 444 3.72 7.38 -6.53
N VAL A 445 3.31 6.94 -5.36
CA VAL A 445 1.96 7.14 -4.82
C VAL A 445 1.97 8.34 -3.90
N VAL A 446 1.12 9.34 -4.16
CA VAL A 446 1.02 10.58 -3.38
C VAL A 446 -0.41 10.77 -2.90
N ASN A 447 -0.60 10.94 -1.61
CA ASN A 447 -1.89 11.31 -1.03
C ASN A 447 -1.87 12.77 -0.57
N ALA A 448 -2.90 13.54 -0.97
CA ALA A 448 -3.09 14.91 -0.49
C ALA A 448 -3.76 14.92 0.89
N ASN A 449 -3.33 15.86 1.73
CA ASN A 449 -4.06 16.22 2.92
C ASN A 449 -5.33 17.03 2.55
N SER A 450 -6.15 17.36 3.53
CA SER A 450 -7.24 18.32 3.32
C SER A 450 -6.69 19.74 3.14
N LEU A 451 -7.08 20.40 2.05
CA LEU A 451 -6.68 21.79 1.77
C LEU A 451 -7.25 22.78 2.79
N SER A 452 -8.52 22.67 3.13
CA SER A 452 -9.27 23.70 3.83
C SER A 452 -10.41 23.18 4.72
N SER A 453 -10.37 21.93 5.19
CA SER A 453 -11.42 21.43 6.07
C SER A 453 -10.97 21.26 7.52
N VAL A 454 -11.91 21.27 8.46
CA VAL A 454 -11.67 20.98 9.88
C VAL A 454 -11.27 19.52 10.13
N TYR A 455 -11.42 18.62 9.15
CA TYR A 455 -11.20 17.17 9.29
C TYR A 455 -9.77 16.72 9.00
N GLN A 456 -8.84 17.65 8.79
CA GLN A 456 -7.43 17.32 8.60
C GLN A 456 -6.85 16.60 9.85
N ARG A 457 -5.84 15.74 9.64
CA ARG A 457 -5.21 14.93 10.69
C ARG A 457 -3.69 15.10 10.78
N SER A 458 -3.14 16.00 9.97
CA SER A 458 -1.70 16.28 9.99
C SER A 458 -1.37 17.32 11.05
N VAL A 459 -0.29 17.10 11.79
CA VAL A 459 0.28 18.12 12.71
C VAL A 459 0.77 19.36 11.96
N PHE A 460 0.98 19.26 10.64
CA PHE A 460 1.33 20.37 9.77
C PHE A 460 0.13 21.26 9.43
N GLY A 461 -1.09 20.87 9.80
CA GLY A 461 -2.35 21.55 9.50
C GLY A 461 -2.87 21.23 8.11
N ASN A 462 -3.81 22.03 7.60
CA ASN A 462 -4.29 21.94 6.23
C ASN A 462 -3.15 22.20 5.25
N SER A 463 -3.11 21.46 4.16
CA SER A 463 -2.00 21.53 3.21
C SER A 463 -2.39 20.99 1.83
N PHE A 464 -1.55 21.32 0.85
CA PHE A 464 -1.58 20.78 -0.50
C PHE A 464 -0.18 20.31 -0.92
N ASN A 465 -0.08 19.59 -2.02
CA ASN A 465 1.20 19.12 -2.53
C ASN A 465 1.62 19.92 -3.79
N ILE A 466 2.92 20.24 -3.87
CA ILE A 466 3.59 20.59 -5.11
C ILE A 466 4.29 19.35 -5.64
N ILE A 467 4.08 19.04 -6.90
CA ILE A 467 4.76 17.95 -7.60
C ILE A 467 5.58 18.61 -8.70
N ASP A 468 6.88 18.69 -8.49
CA ASP A 468 7.84 19.20 -9.48
C ASP A 468 8.46 18.03 -10.24
N ILE A 469 8.27 18.02 -11.56
CA ILE A 469 8.82 17.03 -12.47
C ILE A 469 10.03 17.67 -13.15
N TYR A 470 11.18 17.10 -12.91
CA TYR A 470 12.46 17.48 -13.49
C TYR A 470 12.88 16.46 -14.55
N GLU A 471 13.89 16.79 -15.34
CA GLU A 471 14.47 15.85 -16.33
C GLU A 471 14.90 14.52 -15.70
N GLY A 472 15.48 14.55 -14.52
CA GLY A 472 16.06 13.37 -13.84
C GLY A 472 15.32 12.92 -12.58
N ALA A 473 14.30 13.64 -12.10
CA ALA A 473 13.67 13.35 -10.82
C ALA A 473 12.22 13.86 -10.74
N ILE A 474 11.47 13.32 -9.79
CA ILE A 474 10.19 13.86 -9.33
C ILE A 474 10.33 14.22 -7.86
N ALA A 475 10.03 15.46 -7.50
CA ALA A 475 10.04 15.95 -6.14
C ALA A 475 8.62 16.30 -5.68
N VAL A 476 8.25 15.85 -4.48
CA VAL A 476 6.95 16.13 -3.87
C VAL A 476 7.16 16.93 -2.59
N PHE A 477 6.54 18.10 -2.52
CA PHE A 477 6.55 18.97 -1.35
C PHE A 477 5.14 19.10 -0.79
N GLU A 478 5.00 19.12 0.52
CA GLU A 478 3.79 19.53 1.20
C GLU A 478 3.89 21.04 1.54
N VAL A 479 2.82 21.79 1.28
CA VAL A 479 2.72 23.21 1.58
C VAL A 479 1.54 23.48 2.50
N ASN A 480 1.79 24.11 3.64
CA ASN A 480 0.74 24.48 4.58
C ASN A 480 -0.17 25.56 3.95
N SER A 481 -1.49 25.31 3.99
CA SER A 481 -2.50 26.17 3.36
C SER A 481 -2.59 27.58 3.96
N LEU A 482 -2.31 27.72 5.27
CA LEU A 482 -2.46 28.99 5.97
C LEU A 482 -1.21 29.87 5.90
N TRP A 483 -0.02 29.23 6.00
CA TRP A 483 1.25 29.94 6.17
C TRP A 483 2.19 29.85 4.96
N GLY A 484 1.87 29.03 3.96
CA GLY A 484 2.72 28.78 2.80
C GLY A 484 4.06 28.09 3.10
N ARG A 485 4.26 27.63 4.35
CA ARG A 485 5.47 26.86 4.71
C ARG A 485 5.47 25.54 3.95
N ARG A 486 6.62 25.16 3.41
CA ARG A 486 6.77 23.90 2.67
C ARG A 486 7.74 22.96 3.36
N ARG A 487 7.52 21.66 3.20
CA ARG A 487 8.47 20.59 3.55
C ARG A 487 8.54 19.57 2.42
N LEU A 488 9.68 18.94 2.29
CA LEU A 488 9.87 17.86 1.34
C LEU A 488 9.21 16.58 1.87
N LEU A 489 8.37 15.92 1.06
CA LEU A 489 7.88 14.57 1.34
C LEU A 489 8.80 13.51 0.76
N GLY A 490 9.33 13.72 -0.43
CA GLY A 490 10.29 12.82 -1.04
C GLY A 490 10.79 13.32 -2.40
N ILE A 491 11.87 12.70 -2.85
CA ILE A 491 12.46 12.88 -4.18
C ILE A 491 12.83 11.51 -4.70
N TRP A 492 12.43 11.22 -5.94
CA TRP A 492 12.70 9.94 -6.60
C TRP A 492 13.33 10.16 -7.97
N GLU A 493 14.29 9.33 -8.35
CA GLU A 493 14.84 9.34 -9.70
C GLU A 493 13.76 8.96 -10.71
N ARG A 494 13.74 9.67 -11.85
CA ARG A 494 13.02 9.19 -13.04
C ARG A 494 13.92 8.22 -13.77
N ASN A 495 13.50 6.99 -13.91
CA ASN A 495 14.14 6.09 -14.86
C ASN A 495 13.92 6.68 -16.25
N LYS A 496 15.00 7.16 -16.90
CA LYS A 496 14.94 7.53 -18.33
C LYS A 496 14.52 6.24 -19.04
N ARG A 497 13.26 6.18 -19.47
CA ARG A 497 12.84 5.15 -20.42
C ARG A 497 13.80 5.30 -21.60
N ALA A 498 14.63 4.28 -21.84
CA ALA A 498 15.48 4.27 -23.03
C ALA A 498 14.55 4.53 -24.22
N ASP A 499 14.93 5.48 -25.07
CA ASP A 499 14.22 5.68 -26.34
C ASP A 499 14.18 4.31 -27.03
N ASP A 500 13.02 3.65 -26.98
CA ASP A 500 12.75 2.43 -27.72
C ASP A 500 12.64 2.78 -29.22
N SER A 501 13.76 3.24 -29.76
CA SER A 501 14.02 3.18 -31.20
C SER A 501 14.53 1.78 -31.55
N ARG A 502 13.77 0.73 -31.18
CA ARG A 502 13.94 -0.62 -31.75
C ARG A 502 12.56 -1.15 -32.10
N PHE A 503 12.22 -0.92 -33.36
CA PHE A 503 11.27 -1.73 -34.08
C PHE A 503 11.83 -3.11 -34.34
#